data_ba89b0f7371df9163d39d4405cb7d693
#
_entry.id   ba89b0f7371df9163d39d4405cb7d693
#
_cell.length_a   1.000
_cell.length_b   1.000
_cell.length_c   1.000
_cell.angle_alpha   90.00
_cell.angle_beta   90.00
_cell.angle_gamma   90.00
#
_symmetry.space_group_name_H-M   'P 1'
#
loop_
_entity.id
_entity.type
_entity.pdbx_description
1 polymer ?
#
loop_
_entity_poly.entity_id
_entity_poly.type
_entity_poly.pdbx_seq_one_letter_code
_entity_poly.pdbx_strand_id
1 'polypeptide(L)'
;MAKNNILVLLLVCLLCFCTACGSAPRETDSSAASSPAEEENRSASETVTLAFSSTDSLDPYTAVTKYNKELCQLLYDSLITLDANFSPVYRLAASVTLSGKSCTIRLNDALFSDGTTVTAEDVVYSLQKAQDSETRYATQLESVSRCSAVDAKTVEIVLSVSDPYFVNLLDFPILKKGSDELKNQDGKILPPTGGGRYIYNAESMTLTANPSYRGGALSLEVIRLVETPDEEAFSHNIEVGNVSISYSDLSDNTPLRMTGKNLSVALNNLVYLGINFENSYLGEPRFRQAISLLVDRQKIAASAYIGYASAAKGPFPSSWGEASGLQTMSPTPEISRAVALLEEIGYNTRDEEGYLLNAAGQRVQLSLLCNLDNTARTAAAELLKEQFAAAGIELSVRTVNWNAYLSELSAGSFDLYIGEVKLQGNMDLSALVTRESGACYGYIKTPGQTQVSAASSASGSLPAEEDETPYVTISAYDVISGLYKGEATLADVLAAFNSELPVIPLCHRSGQLAYSSRISSSLTPTVSDLFSGIETIAFDE
;
A
#
# COMPACT_ATOMS: atom_id res chain seq x y z
N MET A 1 -23.02 -64.16 11.69
CA MET A 1 -24.41 -64.55 11.35
C MET A 1 -24.98 -63.44 10.55
N ALA A 2 -24.94 -63.61 9.31
CA ALA A 2 -25.95 -64.02 8.34
C ALA A 2 -26.81 -62.81 7.97
N LYS A 3 -26.60 -62.27 6.80
CA LYS A 3 -27.13 -62.59 5.45
C LYS A 3 -28.45 -61.84 5.25
N ASN A 4 -28.73 -61.23 4.22
CA ASN A 4 -28.61 -61.26 2.75
C ASN A 4 -29.64 -60.32 2.21
N ASN A 5 -29.28 -59.52 1.22
CA ASN A 5 -29.67 -59.69 -0.21
C ASN A 5 -31.16 -59.48 -0.51
N ILE A 6 -31.52 -58.75 -1.54
CA ILE A 6 -31.60 -59.01 -2.97
C ILE A 6 -32.47 -57.92 -3.57
N LEU A 7 -32.11 -57.14 -4.50
CA LEU A 7 -31.86 -57.28 -5.94
C LEU A 7 -33.14 -57.07 -6.79
N VAL A 8 -33.08 -56.09 -7.71
CA VAL A 8 -33.43 -56.22 -9.13
C VAL A 8 -34.91 -56.28 -9.47
N LEU A 9 -35.43 -55.57 -10.41
CA LEU A 9 -35.36 -55.68 -11.86
C LEU A 9 -36.35 -54.72 -12.51
N LEU A 10 -35.91 -53.97 -13.51
CA LEU A 10 -36.24 -54.06 -14.95
C LEU A 10 -37.72 -53.77 -15.28
N LEU A 11 -37.99 -53.07 -16.24
CA LEU A 11 -37.63 -52.84 -17.63
C LEU A 11 -38.90 -52.56 -18.45
N VAL A 12 -38.76 -51.67 -19.38
CA VAL A 12 -39.12 -51.82 -20.79
C VAL A 12 -40.49 -51.45 -21.33
N CYS A 13 -40.39 -50.60 -22.30
CA CYS A 13 -41.11 -50.52 -23.61
C CYS A 13 -42.56 -49.96 -23.62
N LEU A 14 -42.99 -49.26 -24.57
CA LEU A 14 -42.81 -49.42 -26.03
C LEU A 14 -43.34 -48.17 -26.75
N LEU A 15 -42.72 -47.85 -27.82
CA LEU A 15 -43.08 -47.09 -29.00
C LEU A 15 -44.53 -47.25 -29.46
N CYS A 16 -45.11 -46.17 -29.95
CA CYS A 16 -45.93 -46.26 -31.14
C CYS A 16 -45.90 -44.94 -31.96
N PHE A 17 -45.58 -45.11 -33.18
CA PHE A 17 -45.59 -44.18 -34.30
C PHE A 17 -47.03 -43.71 -34.61
N CYS A 18 -47.16 -42.47 -35.11
CA CYS A 18 -47.93 -42.22 -36.34
C CYS A 18 -47.58 -40.87 -36.96
N THR A 19 -47.26 -40.93 -38.21
CA THR A 19 -46.98 -39.89 -39.21
C THR A 19 -48.24 -39.18 -39.66
N ALA A 20 -48.15 -37.88 -39.93
CA ALA A 20 -48.83 -37.27 -41.08
C ALA A 20 -48.24 -35.91 -41.46
N CYS A 21 -47.95 -35.74 -42.69
CA CYS A 21 -47.44 -34.57 -43.42
C CYS A 21 -48.44 -33.40 -43.50
N GLY A 22 -47.92 -32.19 -43.63
CA GLY A 22 -48.63 -31.01 -44.10
C GLY A 22 -47.74 -29.76 -44.10
N SER A 23 -47.28 -29.41 -45.29
CA SER A 23 -46.44 -28.28 -45.65
C SER A 23 -47.22 -26.97 -45.79
N ALA A 24 -46.66 -25.84 -45.31
CA ALA A 24 -46.55 -24.53 -45.97
C ALA A 24 -45.93 -23.47 -45.08
N PRO A 25 -45.21 -22.48 -45.61
CA PRO A 25 -44.34 -21.60 -44.81
C PRO A 25 -45.07 -20.37 -44.28
N ARG A 26 -44.65 -19.95 -43.10
CA ARG A 26 -45.04 -18.63 -42.56
C ARG A 26 -43.85 -18.02 -41.88
N GLU A 27 -43.48 -16.86 -42.35
CA GLU A 27 -42.55 -15.95 -41.68
C GLU A 27 -42.89 -15.78 -40.21
N THR A 28 -41.92 -15.96 -39.36
CA THR A 28 -42.04 -15.63 -37.95
C THR A 28 -40.93 -14.66 -37.55
N ASP A 29 -41.34 -13.43 -37.31
CA ASP A 29 -40.68 -12.56 -36.36
C ASP A 29 -40.50 -13.33 -35.04
N SER A 30 -39.28 -13.65 -34.69
CA SER A 30 -38.96 -14.21 -33.38
C SER A 30 -38.34 -13.16 -32.49
N SER A 31 -39.17 -12.34 -31.84
CA SER A 31 -38.82 -11.78 -30.55
C SER A 31 -39.00 -12.90 -29.53
N ALA A 32 -37.95 -13.65 -29.25
CA ALA A 32 -37.94 -14.60 -28.16
C ALA A 32 -37.87 -13.79 -26.85
N ALA A 33 -39.03 -13.66 -26.18
CA ALA A 33 -39.08 -13.26 -24.79
C ALA A 33 -38.42 -14.40 -23.96
N SER A 34 -37.31 -14.11 -23.30
CA SER A 34 -36.67 -15.00 -22.33
C SER A 34 -37.66 -15.34 -21.22
N SER A 35 -37.62 -16.57 -20.72
CA SER A 35 -38.50 -16.97 -19.60
C SER A 35 -38.06 -16.27 -18.31
N PRO A 36 -39.01 -15.99 -17.39
CA PRO A 36 -38.66 -15.34 -16.09
C PRO A 36 -37.55 -16.07 -15.32
N ALA A 37 -37.43 -17.38 -15.45
CA ALA A 37 -36.38 -18.19 -14.82
C ALA A 37 -35.01 -18.02 -15.49
N GLU A 38 -34.95 -17.69 -16.81
CA GLU A 38 -33.71 -17.40 -17.51
C GLU A 38 -33.24 -15.97 -17.23
N GLU A 39 -34.16 -15.02 -17.07
CA GLU A 39 -33.84 -13.66 -16.62
C GLU A 39 -33.37 -13.63 -15.16
N GLU A 40 -33.98 -14.40 -14.27
CA GLU A 40 -33.58 -14.50 -12.86
C GLU A 40 -32.20 -15.18 -12.72
N ASN A 41 -31.91 -16.19 -13.55
CA ASN A 41 -30.62 -16.88 -13.56
C ASN A 41 -29.52 -16.03 -14.23
N ARG A 42 -29.85 -15.25 -15.25
CA ARG A 42 -28.95 -14.29 -15.90
C ARG A 42 -28.62 -13.13 -14.97
N SER A 43 -29.62 -12.56 -14.30
CA SER A 43 -29.47 -11.51 -13.30
C SER A 43 -28.62 -11.95 -12.09
N ALA A 44 -28.69 -13.22 -11.70
CA ALA A 44 -27.85 -13.77 -10.64
C ALA A 44 -26.40 -14.00 -11.08
N SER A 45 -26.15 -14.25 -12.38
CA SER A 45 -24.80 -14.46 -12.94
C SER A 45 -24.02 -13.16 -13.16
N GLU A 46 -24.69 -12.03 -13.32
CA GLU A 46 -24.12 -10.70 -13.62
C GLU A 46 -24.11 -9.76 -12.40
N THR A 47 -24.09 -10.30 -11.21
CA THR A 47 -24.17 -9.51 -9.97
C THR A 47 -22.81 -9.45 -9.27
N VAL A 48 -22.34 -8.25 -8.93
CA VAL A 48 -21.22 -8.03 -8.02
C VAL A 48 -21.76 -7.97 -6.59
N THR A 49 -21.05 -8.66 -5.70
CA THR A 49 -21.32 -8.67 -4.26
C THR A 49 -20.07 -8.24 -3.49
N LEU A 50 -20.24 -7.38 -2.49
CA LEU A 50 -19.15 -6.90 -1.64
C LEU A 50 -19.48 -7.17 -0.16
N ALA A 51 -18.44 -7.39 0.64
CA ALA A 51 -18.57 -7.53 2.08
C ALA A 51 -18.98 -6.19 2.72
N PHE A 52 -19.80 -6.27 3.78
CA PHE A 52 -20.32 -5.11 4.49
C PHE A 52 -20.61 -5.47 5.95
N SER A 53 -20.39 -4.55 6.88
CA SER A 53 -20.85 -4.67 8.26
C SER A 53 -21.89 -3.60 8.59
N SER A 54 -23.11 -4.04 8.93
CA SER A 54 -24.20 -3.15 9.36
C SER A 54 -23.98 -2.56 10.75
N THR A 55 -23.04 -3.12 11.53
CA THR A 55 -22.66 -2.66 12.87
C THR A 55 -21.57 -1.61 12.86
N ASP A 56 -20.91 -1.40 11.71
CA ASP A 56 -19.88 -0.39 11.51
C ASP A 56 -20.40 0.78 10.65
N SER A 57 -19.69 1.89 10.69
CA SER A 57 -20.01 3.09 9.92
C SER A 57 -19.67 2.96 8.43
N LEU A 58 -20.39 3.71 7.58
CA LEU A 58 -19.99 4.04 6.21
C LEU A 58 -19.52 5.50 6.10
N ASP A 59 -19.22 6.16 7.19
CA ASP A 59 -18.51 7.44 7.20
C ASP A 59 -17.00 7.15 7.09
N PRO A 60 -16.29 7.69 6.08
CA PRO A 60 -14.88 7.39 5.83
C PRO A 60 -13.94 7.83 6.95
N TYR A 61 -14.39 8.68 7.85
CA TYR A 61 -13.61 9.19 8.98
C TYR A 61 -13.86 8.43 10.28
N THR A 62 -14.87 7.55 10.32
CA THR A 62 -15.24 6.77 11.51
C THR A 62 -15.33 5.27 11.26
N ALA A 63 -15.37 4.81 10.00
CA ALA A 63 -15.38 3.40 9.65
C ALA A 63 -14.14 2.67 10.22
N VAL A 64 -14.36 1.49 10.79
CA VAL A 64 -13.32 0.69 11.46
C VAL A 64 -12.96 -0.55 10.65
N THR A 65 -13.97 -1.29 10.16
CA THR A 65 -13.76 -2.53 9.41
C THR A 65 -13.11 -2.25 8.06
N LYS A 66 -12.25 -3.17 7.60
CA LYS A 66 -11.54 -3.02 6.31
C LYS A 66 -12.52 -2.89 5.14
N TYR A 67 -13.56 -3.73 5.10
CA TYR A 67 -14.51 -3.73 4.00
C TYR A 67 -15.42 -2.49 3.98
N ASN A 68 -15.84 -1.92 5.12
CA ASN A 68 -16.56 -0.65 5.11
C ASN A 68 -15.67 0.52 4.68
N LYS A 69 -14.38 0.54 5.08
CA LYS A 69 -13.39 1.51 4.57
C LYS A 69 -13.20 1.40 3.05
N GLU A 70 -13.21 0.17 2.51
CA GLU A 70 -13.15 -0.06 1.07
C GLU A 70 -14.41 0.44 0.37
N LEU A 71 -15.60 0.16 0.91
CA LEU A 71 -16.88 0.65 0.37
C LEU A 71 -16.94 2.18 0.32
N CYS A 72 -16.31 2.88 1.27
CA CYS A 72 -16.24 4.34 1.25
C CYS A 72 -15.58 4.88 -0.04
N GLN A 73 -14.66 4.13 -0.69
CA GLN A 73 -14.07 4.53 -1.97
C GLN A 73 -15.08 4.50 -3.14
N LEU A 74 -16.22 3.82 -2.99
CA LEU A 74 -17.31 3.84 -3.95
C LEU A 74 -18.35 4.93 -3.65
N LEU A 75 -18.49 5.33 -2.38
CA LEU A 75 -19.51 6.26 -1.91
C LEU A 75 -19.05 7.72 -1.98
N TYR A 76 -17.75 7.97 -1.85
CA TYR A 76 -17.18 9.31 -1.77
C TYR A 76 -16.14 9.52 -2.87
N ASP A 77 -16.14 10.70 -3.48
CA ASP A 77 -15.05 11.15 -4.36
C ASP A 77 -14.06 12.00 -3.55
N SER A 78 -12.85 12.16 -4.06
CA SER A 78 -11.76 12.93 -3.45
C SER A 78 -11.27 14.03 -4.40
N LEU A 79 -10.38 14.91 -3.93
CA LEU A 79 -9.77 15.92 -4.80
C LEU A 79 -8.89 15.29 -5.87
N ILE A 80 -8.13 14.26 -5.48
CA ILE A 80 -7.28 13.45 -6.36
C ILE A 80 -7.37 11.98 -5.94
N THR A 81 -6.96 11.07 -6.83
CA THR A 81 -6.52 9.71 -6.48
C THR A 81 -5.07 9.54 -6.90
N LEU A 82 -4.40 8.47 -6.43
CA LEU A 82 -3.05 8.11 -6.87
C LEU A 82 -3.15 6.95 -7.86
N ASP A 83 -2.41 7.03 -8.96
CA ASP A 83 -2.28 5.92 -9.91
C ASP A 83 -1.31 4.84 -9.38
N ALA A 84 -1.05 3.80 -10.18
CA ALA A 84 -0.14 2.71 -9.82
C ALA A 84 1.33 3.18 -9.66
N ASN A 85 1.67 4.37 -10.15
CA ASN A 85 2.97 5.00 -10.01
C ASN A 85 3.01 6.04 -8.88
N PHE A 86 1.97 6.09 -8.04
CA PHE A 86 1.78 7.09 -6.99
C PHE A 86 1.77 8.54 -7.51
N SER A 87 1.40 8.73 -8.77
CA SER A 87 1.19 10.06 -9.36
C SER A 87 -0.24 10.52 -9.15
N PRO A 88 -0.48 11.82 -8.89
CA PRO A 88 -1.83 12.32 -8.64
C PRO A 88 -2.68 12.36 -9.91
N VAL A 89 -3.86 11.75 -9.82
CA VAL A 89 -4.91 11.80 -10.84
C VAL A 89 -6.03 12.70 -10.35
N TYR A 90 -6.25 13.81 -11.03
CA TYR A 90 -7.24 14.81 -10.62
C TYR A 90 -8.67 14.27 -10.74
N ARG A 91 -9.45 14.46 -9.66
CA ARG A 91 -10.85 14.04 -9.53
C ARG A 91 -11.75 15.26 -9.36
N LEU A 92 -12.12 15.60 -8.12
CA LEU A 92 -12.87 16.83 -7.83
C LEU A 92 -12.02 18.09 -8.05
N ALA A 93 -10.70 18.02 -7.94
CA ALA A 93 -9.83 19.12 -8.33
C ALA A 93 -9.73 19.23 -9.85
N ALA A 94 -9.92 20.43 -10.38
CA ALA A 94 -9.62 20.80 -11.77
C ALA A 94 -8.14 21.15 -11.94
N SER A 95 -7.57 21.79 -10.92
CA SER A 95 -6.14 22.10 -10.85
C SER A 95 -5.70 22.29 -9.41
N VAL A 96 -4.43 21.99 -9.16
CA VAL A 96 -3.74 22.27 -7.89
C VAL A 96 -2.48 23.04 -8.21
N THR A 97 -2.27 24.17 -7.54
CA THR A 97 -1.06 24.99 -7.66
C THR A 97 -0.39 25.07 -6.30
N LEU A 98 0.82 24.52 -6.21
CA LEU A 98 1.64 24.53 -5.00
C LEU A 98 2.77 25.54 -5.16
N SER A 99 2.94 26.43 -4.19
CA SER A 99 4.01 27.42 -4.15
C SER A 99 4.51 27.59 -2.71
N GLY A 100 5.64 26.97 -2.39
CA GLY A 100 6.17 26.92 -1.03
C GLY A 100 5.15 26.30 -0.07
N LYS A 101 4.64 27.09 0.86
CA LYS A 101 3.64 26.67 1.86
C LYS A 101 2.20 26.89 1.44
N SER A 102 1.94 27.48 0.27
CA SER A 102 0.58 27.78 -0.21
C SER A 102 0.17 26.79 -1.27
N CYS A 103 -0.99 26.16 -1.10
CA CYS A 103 -1.62 25.27 -2.05
C CYS A 103 -3.00 25.81 -2.41
N THR A 104 -3.20 26.14 -3.70
CA THR A 104 -4.47 26.62 -4.23
C THR A 104 -5.11 25.55 -5.09
N ILE A 105 -6.36 25.18 -4.79
CA ILE A 105 -7.12 24.14 -5.48
C ILE A 105 -8.34 24.79 -6.15
N ARG A 106 -8.53 24.53 -7.44
CA ARG A 106 -9.76 24.84 -8.16
C ARG A 106 -10.58 23.57 -8.36
N LEU A 107 -11.88 23.65 -8.08
CA LEU A 107 -12.79 22.51 -8.18
C LEU A 107 -13.43 22.43 -9.56
N ASN A 108 -13.60 21.21 -10.05
CA ASN A 108 -14.48 20.86 -11.17
C ASN A 108 -15.96 21.13 -10.80
N ASP A 109 -16.81 21.19 -11.83
CA ASP A 109 -18.24 21.07 -11.60
C ASP A 109 -18.57 19.61 -11.25
N ALA A 110 -19.13 19.43 -10.07
CA ALA A 110 -19.52 18.13 -9.53
C ALA A 110 -20.76 18.28 -8.64
N LEU A 111 -21.53 17.19 -8.54
CA LEU A 111 -22.70 17.11 -7.70
C LEU A 111 -22.51 16.02 -6.64
N PHE A 112 -23.11 16.24 -5.47
CA PHE A 112 -23.37 15.16 -4.54
C PHE A 112 -24.51 14.26 -5.04
N SER A 113 -24.66 13.10 -4.42
CA SER A 113 -25.69 12.10 -4.77
C SER A 113 -27.12 12.63 -4.59
N ASP A 114 -27.33 13.69 -3.80
CA ASP A 114 -28.61 14.37 -3.63
C ASP A 114 -28.84 15.49 -4.66
N GLY A 115 -27.96 15.64 -5.65
CA GLY A 115 -28.03 16.64 -6.71
C GLY A 115 -27.55 18.04 -6.34
N THR A 116 -27.10 18.26 -5.10
CA THR A 116 -26.52 19.56 -4.70
C THR A 116 -25.06 19.69 -5.19
N THR A 117 -24.64 20.93 -5.46
CA THR A 117 -23.31 21.22 -5.99
C THR A 117 -22.22 21.04 -4.92
N VAL A 118 -21.11 20.41 -5.29
CA VAL A 118 -19.89 20.37 -4.46
C VAL A 118 -19.20 21.73 -4.47
N THR A 119 -18.90 22.24 -3.29
CA THR A 119 -18.31 23.56 -3.07
C THR A 119 -16.99 23.51 -2.30
N ALA A 120 -16.26 24.62 -2.31
CA ALA A 120 -15.05 24.78 -1.52
C ALA A 120 -15.29 24.65 0.00
N GLU A 121 -16.50 25.00 0.49
CA GLU A 121 -16.84 24.83 1.90
C GLU A 121 -16.96 23.36 2.31
N ASP A 122 -17.41 22.48 1.38
CA ASP A 122 -17.45 21.04 1.63
C ASP A 122 -16.04 20.45 1.75
N VAL A 123 -15.10 20.97 0.95
CA VAL A 123 -13.69 20.58 1.05
C VAL A 123 -13.07 21.02 2.37
N VAL A 124 -13.31 22.28 2.79
CA VAL A 124 -12.83 22.79 4.09
C VAL A 124 -13.39 21.95 5.23
N TYR A 125 -14.71 21.65 5.19
CA TYR A 125 -15.37 20.82 6.18
C TYR A 125 -14.77 19.41 6.25
N SER A 126 -14.60 18.76 5.09
CA SER A 126 -14.06 17.40 5.00
C SER A 126 -12.61 17.33 5.48
N LEU A 127 -11.78 18.34 5.16
CA LEU A 127 -10.42 18.43 5.63
C LEU A 127 -10.36 18.52 7.16
N GLN A 128 -11.21 19.35 7.77
CA GLN A 128 -11.28 19.46 9.22
C GLN A 128 -11.69 18.13 9.86
N LYS A 129 -12.71 17.44 9.30
CA LYS A 129 -13.12 16.12 9.78
C LYS A 129 -12.00 15.08 9.64
N ALA A 130 -11.24 15.14 8.55
CA ALA A 130 -10.09 14.28 8.31
C ALA A 130 -8.99 14.48 9.35
N GLN A 131 -8.65 15.74 9.69
CA GLN A 131 -7.67 16.08 10.72
C GLN A 131 -8.12 15.66 12.13
N ASP A 132 -9.41 15.78 12.44
CA ASP A 132 -9.99 15.42 13.74
C ASP A 132 -10.26 13.90 13.90
N SER A 133 -10.04 13.11 12.85
CA SER A 133 -10.32 11.67 12.84
C SER A 133 -9.17 10.84 13.44
N GLU A 134 -9.47 9.58 13.79
CA GLU A 134 -8.46 8.57 14.16
C GLU A 134 -7.97 7.77 12.92
N THR A 135 -8.25 8.25 11.72
CA THR A 135 -7.85 7.59 10.47
C THR A 135 -6.47 8.04 10.00
N ARG A 136 -5.95 7.41 8.95
CA ARG A 136 -4.69 7.81 8.31
C ARG A 136 -4.67 9.28 7.86
N TYR A 137 -5.82 9.86 7.63
CA TYR A 137 -5.92 11.23 7.12
C TYR A 137 -5.49 12.27 8.16
N ALA A 138 -5.65 12.01 9.45
CA ALA A 138 -5.19 12.92 10.51
C ALA A 138 -3.68 13.16 10.42
N THR A 139 -2.88 12.09 10.36
CA THR A 139 -1.43 12.18 10.17
C THR A 139 -1.05 12.73 8.80
N GLN A 140 -1.77 12.33 7.75
CA GLN A 140 -1.53 12.76 6.37
C GLN A 140 -1.66 14.29 6.21
N LEU A 141 -2.57 14.90 6.95
CA LEU A 141 -2.90 16.34 6.87
C LEU A 141 -2.36 17.16 8.04
N GLU A 142 -1.47 16.60 8.86
CA GLU A 142 -0.91 17.29 10.04
C GLU A 142 -0.11 18.55 9.68
N SER A 143 0.48 18.59 8.48
CA SER A 143 1.20 19.77 7.99
C SER A 143 0.27 20.93 7.60
N VAL A 144 -1.05 20.72 7.49
CA VAL A 144 -2.01 21.76 7.15
C VAL A 144 -2.28 22.65 8.35
N SER A 145 -1.84 23.89 8.29
CA SER A 145 -2.06 24.89 9.35
C SER A 145 -3.36 25.68 9.19
N ARG A 146 -3.84 25.83 7.95
CA ARG A 146 -5.09 26.51 7.64
C ARG A 146 -5.66 26.01 6.31
N CYS A 147 -6.99 25.88 6.27
CA CYS A 147 -7.75 25.64 5.06
C CYS A 147 -8.93 26.61 5.01
N SER A 148 -9.18 27.24 3.86
CA SER A 148 -10.24 28.24 3.69
C SER A 148 -10.82 28.21 2.29
N ALA A 149 -12.14 28.44 2.17
CA ALA A 149 -12.80 28.68 0.90
C ALA A 149 -12.59 30.16 0.51
N VAL A 150 -11.98 30.40 -0.65
CA VAL A 150 -11.80 31.74 -1.22
C VAL A 150 -13.09 32.17 -1.94
N ASP A 151 -13.68 31.24 -2.66
CA ASP A 151 -14.98 31.35 -3.32
C ASP A 151 -15.63 29.97 -3.40
N ALA A 152 -16.77 29.81 -4.07
CA ALA A 152 -17.48 28.54 -4.15
C ALA A 152 -16.67 27.40 -4.80
N LYS A 153 -15.64 27.70 -5.58
CA LYS A 153 -14.85 26.73 -6.36
C LYS A 153 -13.34 26.81 -6.09
N THR A 154 -12.90 27.67 -5.18
CA THR A 154 -11.48 27.85 -4.90
C THR A 154 -11.19 27.63 -3.42
N VAL A 155 -10.31 26.67 -3.13
CA VAL A 155 -9.80 26.37 -1.78
C VAL A 155 -8.35 26.84 -1.68
N GLU A 156 -8.01 27.49 -0.57
CA GLU A 156 -6.64 27.81 -0.20
C GLU A 156 -6.23 27.00 1.03
N ILE A 157 -5.12 26.28 0.93
CA ILE A 157 -4.49 25.54 2.03
C ILE A 157 -3.13 26.17 2.31
N VAL A 158 -2.83 26.41 3.60
CA VAL A 158 -1.53 26.87 4.07
C VAL A 158 -0.88 25.78 4.90
N LEU A 159 0.36 25.43 4.55
CA LEU A 159 1.14 24.40 5.22
C LEU A 159 2.03 25.03 6.32
N SER A 160 2.29 24.28 7.37
CA SER A 160 3.27 24.64 8.43
C SER A 160 4.71 24.53 7.90
N VAL A 161 4.97 23.55 7.05
CA VAL A 161 6.24 23.33 6.33
C VAL A 161 5.95 23.24 4.83
N SER A 162 6.91 23.58 3.98
CA SER A 162 6.79 23.32 2.54
C SER A 162 6.87 21.83 2.28
N ASP A 163 6.07 21.34 1.33
CA ASP A 163 6.10 19.93 0.89
C ASP A 163 5.89 19.89 -0.63
N PRO A 164 6.91 19.55 -1.42
CA PRO A 164 6.81 19.53 -2.89
C PRO A 164 5.83 18.47 -3.41
N TYR A 165 5.51 17.46 -2.61
CA TYR A 165 4.61 16.35 -2.94
C TYR A 165 3.28 16.41 -2.20
N PHE A 166 2.92 17.54 -1.58
CA PHE A 166 1.68 17.71 -0.83
C PHE A 166 0.43 17.36 -1.65
N VAL A 167 0.47 17.56 -2.96
CA VAL A 167 -0.65 17.20 -3.85
C VAL A 167 -1.08 15.75 -3.66
N ASN A 168 -0.13 14.85 -3.43
CA ASN A 168 -0.38 13.42 -3.24
C ASN A 168 -1.12 13.08 -1.92
N LEU A 169 -1.27 14.06 -1.04
CA LEU A 169 -1.99 13.92 0.24
C LEU A 169 -3.46 14.37 0.15
N LEU A 170 -3.92 14.78 -1.04
CA LEU A 170 -5.28 15.30 -1.26
C LEU A 170 -6.29 14.20 -1.65
N ASP A 171 -6.00 12.94 -1.34
CA ASP A 171 -6.86 11.78 -1.63
C ASP A 171 -7.88 11.47 -0.50
N PHE A 172 -8.15 12.43 0.37
CA PHE A 172 -9.15 12.30 1.41
C PHE A 172 -10.59 12.48 0.86
N PRO A 173 -11.56 11.70 1.36
CA PRO A 173 -12.96 11.75 0.89
C PRO A 173 -13.64 13.10 1.15
N ILE A 174 -14.43 13.59 0.19
CA ILE A 174 -15.19 14.83 0.33
C ILE A 174 -16.64 14.52 0.68
N LEU A 175 -17.10 15.02 1.82
CA LEU A 175 -18.45 14.93 2.34
C LEU A 175 -19.21 16.22 2.11
N LYS A 176 -20.52 16.12 1.91
CA LYS A 176 -21.40 17.30 1.99
C LYS A 176 -21.42 17.82 3.43
N LYS A 177 -21.13 19.09 3.61
CA LYS A 177 -21.04 19.77 4.90
C LYS A 177 -22.29 19.52 5.76
N GLY A 178 -22.09 18.97 6.96
CA GLY A 178 -23.13 18.70 7.95
C GLY A 178 -24.02 17.49 7.65
N SER A 179 -23.75 16.71 6.61
CA SER A 179 -24.52 15.50 6.29
C SER A 179 -24.22 14.32 7.20
N ASP A 180 -23.07 14.29 7.84
CA ASP A 180 -22.62 13.27 8.81
C ASP A 180 -23.31 13.36 10.19
N GLU A 181 -24.07 14.41 10.41
CA GLU A 181 -24.88 14.60 11.63
C GLU A 181 -26.35 14.20 11.44
N LEU A 182 -26.75 13.84 10.22
CA LEU A 182 -28.12 13.46 9.90
C LEU A 182 -28.50 12.12 10.53
N LYS A 183 -29.74 12.02 11.02
CA LYS A 183 -30.29 10.83 11.63
C LYS A 183 -31.57 10.40 10.95
N ASN A 184 -31.79 9.08 10.89
CA ASN A 184 -33.10 8.51 10.49
C ASN A 184 -34.16 8.69 11.57
N GLN A 185 -35.38 8.21 11.31
CA GLN A 185 -36.52 8.29 12.25
C GLN A 185 -36.27 7.57 13.58
N ASP A 186 -35.38 6.57 13.59
CA ASP A 186 -35.01 5.80 14.78
C ASP A 186 -33.83 6.43 15.54
N GLY A 187 -33.32 7.58 15.10
CA GLY A 187 -32.20 8.29 15.70
C GLY A 187 -30.80 7.73 15.34
N LYS A 188 -30.73 6.75 14.43
CA LYS A 188 -29.47 6.22 13.93
C LYS A 188 -28.83 7.23 12.96
N ILE A 189 -27.53 7.48 13.13
CA ILE A 189 -26.74 8.33 12.21
C ILE A 189 -26.75 7.68 10.83
N LEU A 190 -27.05 8.48 9.81
CA LEU A 190 -26.99 8.08 8.41
C LEU A 190 -25.57 8.22 7.87
N PRO A 191 -25.17 7.40 6.87
CA PRO A 191 -23.94 7.68 6.12
C PRO A 191 -23.97 9.09 5.55
N PRO A 192 -22.83 9.80 5.59
CA PRO A 192 -22.74 11.14 4.99
C PRO A 192 -23.08 11.14 3.49
N THR A 193 -23.55 12.26 2.98
CA THR A 193 -23.81 12.43 1.55
C THR A 193 -22.49 12.60 0.81
N GLY A 194 -22.18 11.67 -0.12
CA GLY A 194 -20.99 11.67 -0.97
C GLY A 194 -21.31 11.97 -2.43
N GLY A 195 -20.26 12.23 -3.22
CA GLY A 195 -20.31 12.38 -4.68
C GLY A 195 -19.69 11.21 -5.44
N GLY A 196 -19.54 10.04 -4.79
CA GLY A 196 -18.89 8.87 -5.37
C GLY A 196 -19.71 8.17 -6.45
N ARG A 197 -19.19 7.03 -6.92
CA ARG A 197 -19.79 6.21 -7.98
C ARG A 197 -21.16 5.65 -7.61
N TYR A 198 -21.36 5.32 -6.34
CA TYR A 198 -22.55 4.61 -5.84
C TYR A 198 -23.16 5.31 -4.63
N ILE A 199 -24.44 4.98 -4.39
CA ILE A 199 -25.25 5.44 -3.25
C ILE A 199 -25.66 4.22 -2.44
N TYR A 200 -25.48 4.26 -1.13
CA TYR A 200 -25.92 3.19 -0.23
C TYR A 200 -27.41 3.23 -0.01
N ASN A 201 -28.08 2.07 -0.14
CA ASN A 201 -29.47 1.87 0.18
C ASN A 201 -29.58 0.84 1.32
N ALA A 202 -29.99 1.31 2.50
CA ALA A 202 -30.09 0.50 3.71
C ALA A 202 -31.24 -0.53 3.66
N GLU A 203 -32.35 -0.22 2.96
CA GLU A 203 -33.53 -1.11 2.92
C GLU A 203 -33.25 -2.36 2.07
N SER A 204 -32.54 -2.20 0.95
CA SER A 204 -32.23 -3.29 0.03
C SER A 204 -30.85 -3.91 0.27
N MET A 205 -30.02 -3.36 1.17
CA MET A 205 -28.63 -3.77 1.38
C MET A 205 -27.84 -3.76 0.07
N THR A 206 -27.90 -2.64 -0.65
CA THR A 206 -27.25 -2.46 -1.96
C THR A 206 -26.53 -1.13 -2.07
N LEU A 207 -25.61 -1.07 -3.03
CA LEU A 207 -25.13 0.17 -3.59
C LEU A 207 -25.76 0.34 -4.98
N THR A 208 -26.41 1.47 -5.23
CA THR A 208 -27.01 1.80 -6.53
C THR A 208 -26.17 2.85 -7.24
N ALA A 209 -26.05 2.74 -8.55
CA ALA A 209 -25.28 3.70 -9.36
C ALA A 209 -25.76 5.13 -9.11
N ASN A 210 -24.82 6.03 -8.88
CA ASN A 210 -25.11 7.45 -8.64
C ASN A 210 -25.36 8.17 -9.98
N PRO A 211 -26.57 8.62 -10.30
CA PRO A 211 -26.86 9.30 -11.55
C PRO A 211 -26.17 10.67 -11.67
N SER A 212 -25.74 11.24 -10.54
CA SER A 212 -25.01 12.51 -10.47
C SER A 212 -23.48 12.34 -10.51
N TYR A 213 -22.98 11.09 -10.68
CA TYR A 213 -21.55 10.84 -10.68
C TYR A 213 -20.85 11.55 -11.85
N ARG A 214 -19.84 12.35 -11.53
CA ARG A 214 -19.11 13.15 -12.52
C ARG A 214 -18.38 12.35 -13.61
N GLY A 215 -18.06 11.09 -13.34
CA GLY A 215 -17.37 10.19 -14.29
C GLY A 215 -18.30 9.59 -15.35
N GLY A 216 -19.59 9.89 -15.33
CA GLY A 216 -20.58 9.40 -16.28
C GLY A 216 -21.31 8.16 -15.84
N ALA A 217 -22.00 7.50 -16.77
CA ALA A 217 -22.78 6.31 -16.51
C ALA A 217 -21.91 5.10 -16.14
N LEU A 218 -22.39 4.30 -15.21
CA LEU A 218 -21.75 3.06 -14.76
C LEU A 218 -22.40 1.87 -15.47
N SER A 219 -21.61 0.89 -15.88
CA SER A 219 -22.13 -0.34 -16.51
C SER A 219 -22.89 -1.22 -15.50
N LEU A 220 -22.51 -1.16 -14.23
CA LEU A 220 -23.15 -1.92 -13.16
C LEU A 220 -24.07 -1.00 -12.35
N GLU A 221 -25.39 -1.20 -12.49
CA GLU A 221 -26.38 -0.36 -11.84
C GLU A 221 -26.51 -0.66 -10.34
N VAL A 222 -26.28 -1.91 -9.92
CA VAL A 222 -26.49 -2.36 -8.53
C VAL A 222 -25.37 -3.29 -8.10
N ILE A 223 -24.81 -3.03 -6.93
CA ILE A 223 -23.89 -3.91 -6.19
C ILE A 223 -24.64 -4.39 -4.95
N ARG A 224 -24.66 -5.69 -4.70
CA ARG A 224 -25.25 -6.26 -3.48
C ARG A 224 -24.23 -6.27 -2.36
N LEU A 225 -24.71 -6.05 -1.13
CA LEU A 225 -23.88 -6.13 0.06
C LEU A 225 -24.17 -7.42 0.83
N VAL A 226 -23.11 -8.10 1.24
CA VAL A 226 -23.16 -9.33 2.04
C VAL A 226 -22.79 -9.00 3.46
N GLU A 227 -23.72 -9.21 4.40
CA GLU A 227 -23.47 -8.98 5.82
C GLU A 227 -22.28 -9.80 6.30
N THR A 228 -21.33 -9.15 6.92
CA THR A 228 -20.05 -9.71 7.33
C THR A 228 -19.69 -9.12 8.70
N PRO A 229 -20.20 -9.73 9.78
CA PRO A 229 -20.08 -9.15 11.12
C PRO A 229 -18.66 -9.24 11.70
N ASP A 230 -17.86 -10.20 11.26
CA ASP A 230 -16.53 -10.48 11.79
C ASP A 230 -15.59 -11.14 10.75
N GLU A 231 -14.36 -11.39 11.14
CA GLU A 231 -13.33 -11.95 10.28
C GLU A 231 -13.57 -13.42 9.90
N GLU A 232 -14.27 -14.21 10.75
CA GLU A 232 -14.64 -15.58 10.45
C GLU A 232 -15.70 -15.61 9.34
N ALA A 233 -16.75 -14.78 9.47
CA ALA A 233 -17.76 -14.60 8.44
C ALA A 233 -17.16 -14.05 7.13
N PHE A 234 -16.19 -13.14 7.23
CA PHE A 234 -15.48 -12.63 6.06
C PHE A 234 -14.74 -13.74 5.32
N SER A 235 -13.93 -14.53 6.02
CA SER A 235 -13.19 -15.64 5.45
C SER A 235 -14.12 -16.66 4.81
N HIS A 236 -15.22 -17.01 5.48
CA HIS A 236 -16.24 -17.91 4.96
C HIS A 236 -16.89 -17.37 3.69
N ASN A 237 -17.34 -16.11 3.68
CA ASN A 237 -17.99 -15.48 2.52
C ASN A 237 -17.07 -15.43 1.29
N ILE A 238 -15.75 -15.26 1.50
CA ILE A 238 -14.74 -15.35 0.44
C ILE A 238 -14.63 -16.78 -0.10
N GLU A 239 -14.49 -17.78 0.78
CA GLU A 239 -14.27 -19.18 0.40
C GLU A 239 -15.46 -19.79 -0.36
N VAL A 240 -16.70 -19.44 0.04
CA VAL A 240 -17.92 -19.94 -0.64
C VAL A 240 -18.33 -19.11 -1.86
N GLY A 241 -17.60 -18.02 -2.16
CA GLY A 241 -17.86 -17.18 -3.33
C GLY A 241 -19.07 -16.24 -3.18
N ASN A 242 -19.50 -15.94 -1.95
CA ASN A 242 -20.56 -14.95 -1.67
C ASN A 242 -20.08 -13.52 -1.94
N VAL A 243 -18.78 -13.26 -1.88
CA VAL A 243 -18.15 -11.96 -2.17
C VAL A 243 -17.45 -12.06 -3.52
N SER A 244 -17.72 -11.11 -4.43
CA SER A 244 -17.20 -11.12 -5.79
C SER A 244 -15.87 -10.40 -5.96
N ILE A 245 -15.59 -9.40 -5.14
CA ILE A 245 -14.35 -8.61 -5.15
C ILE A 245 -13.93 -8.40 -3.71
N SER A 246 -12.66 -8.64 -3.41
CA SER A 246 -12.11 -8.41 -2.08
C SER A 246 -10.65 -8.00 -2.15
N TYR A 247 -10.23 -7.20 -1.18
CA TYR A 247 -8.86 -6.74 -1.03
C TYR A 247 -8.25 -7.19 0.30
N SER A 248 -6.95 -7.44 0.29
CA SER A 248 -6.12 -7.62 1.48
C SER A 248 -4.79 -6.90 1.29
N ASP A 249 -4.34 -6.16 2.29
CA ASP A 249 -3.00 -5.58 2.31
C ASP A 249 -1.91 -6.61 2.68
N LEU A 250 -2.31 -7.85 2.95
CA LEU A 250 -1.46 -8.98 3.33
C LEU A 250 -0.55 -8.67 4.54
N SER A 251 -1.04 -7.86 5.48
CA SER A 251 -0.27 -7.51 6.69
C SER A 251 0.07 -8.73 7.57
N ASP A 252 -0.77 -9.76 7.53
CA ASP A 252 -0.58 -11.06 8.18
C ASP A 252 0.07 -12.13 7.28
N ASN A 253 0.45 -11.74 6.04
CA ASN A 253 1.01 -12.64 5.01
C ASN A 253 0.06 -13.80 4.61
N THR A 254 -1.26 -13.60 4.76
CA THR A 254 -2.28 -14.60 4.41
C THR A 254 -3.01 -14.16 3.14
N PRO A 255 -2.77 -14.80 1.98
CA PRO A 255 -3.51 -14.49 0.75
C PRO A 255 -4.99 -14.83 0.86
N LEU A 256 -5.81 -14.02 0.19
CA LEU A 256 -7.24 -14.30 0.04
C LEU A 256 -7.46 -15.61 -0.71
N ARG A 257 -8.29 -16.48 -0.15
CA ARG A 257 -8.64 -17.78 -0.73
C ARG A 257 -9.89 -17.66 -1.62
N MET A 258 -9.83 -16.77 -2.60
CA MET A 258 -10.91 -16.58 -3.56
C MET A 258 -10.59 -17.32 -4.86
N THR A 259 -11.58 -18.08 -5.37
CA THR A 259 -11.47 -18.67 -6.71
C THR A 259 -11.76 -17.61 -7.76
N GLY A 260 -10.73 -17.25 -8.54
CA GLY A 260 -10.88 -16.20 -9.56
C GLY A 260 -9.56 -15.58 -9.97
N LYS A 261 -9.61 -14.32 -10.36
CA LYS A 261 -8.46 -13.53 -10.79
C LYS A 261 -7.84 -12.82 -9.58
N ASN A 262 -6.50 -12.70 -9.59
CA ASN A 262 -5.74 -12.03 -8.54
C ASN A 262 -4.87 -10.95 -9.17
N LEU A 263 -4.91 -9.76 -8.59
CA LEU A 263 -4.08 -8.62 -8.96
C LEU A 263 -3.21 -8.20 -7.77
N SER A 264 -1.97 -7.83 -8.08
CA SER A 264 -1.08 -7.19 -7.11
C SER A 264 -1.37 -5.69 -7.06
N VAL A 265 -1.57 -5.14 -5.88
CA VAL A 265 -1.76 -3.71 -5.63
C VAL A 265 -0.48 -3.16 -5.02
N ALA A 266 0.23 -2.30 -5.73
CA ALA A 266 1.44 -1.69 -5.20
C ALA A 266 1.14 -0.88 -3.93
N LEU A 267 1.90 -1.15 -2.87
CA LEU A 267 1.82 -0.42 -1.61
C LEU A 267 3.10 0.42 -1.42
N ASN A 268 2.98 1.47 -0.63
CA ASN A 268 4.11 2.27 -0.17
C ASN A 268 4.70 1.77 1.17
N ASN A 269 4.53 0.48 1.45
CA ASN A 269 5.06 -0.18 2.63
C ASN A 269 6.50 -0.67 2.37
N LEU A 270 7.47 -0.05 3.01
CA LEU A 270 8.87 -0.46 2.98
C LEU A 270 9.16 -1.41 4.13
N VAL A 271 9.64 -2.61 3.81
CA VAL A 271 10.27 -3.54 4.77
C VAL A 271 11.77 -3.31 4.76
N TYR A 272 12.38 -3.23 5.93
CA TYR A 272 13.78 -2.88 6.08
C TYR A 272 14.46 -3.61 7.25
N LEU A 273 15.80 -3.67 7.22
CA LEU A 273 16.59 -3.92 8.40
C LEU A 273 16.81 -2.59 9.13
N GLY A 274 16.30 -2.50 10.34
CA GLY A 274 16.60 -1.44 11.27
C GLY A 274 17.93 -1.70 11.97
N ILE A 275 18.59 -0.63 12.37
CA ILE A 275 19.99 -0.64 12.80
C ILE A 275 20.09 -0.06 14.21
N ASN A 276 20.82 -0.75 15.09
CA ASN A 276 21.30 -0.18 16.33
C ASN A 276 22.66 0.50 16.08
N PHE A 277 22.68 1.81 16.05
CA PHE A 277 23.89 2.61 15.81
C PHE A 277 24.86 2.61 16.98
N GLU A 278 24.48 2.13 18.17
CA GLU A 278 25.37 1.95 19.31
C GLU A 278 26.25 0.70 19.18
N ASN A 279 25.90 -0.22 18.27
CA ASN A 279 26.76 -1.37 17.94
C ASN A 279 28.00 -0.89 17.20
N SER A 280 29.19 -1.33 17.64
CA SER A 280 30.49 -0.87 17.13
C SER A 280 30.71 -1.19 15.63
N TYR A 281 30.15 -2.28 15.11
CA TYR A 281 30.21 -2.61 13.68
C TYR A 281 29.26 -1.73 12.87
N LEU A 282 28.01 -1.58 13.38
CA LEU A 282 26.92 -0.89 12.68
C LEU A 282 27.02 0.64 12.75
N GLY A 283 27.84 1.19 13.65
CA GLY A 283 28.22 2.59 13.66
C GLY A 283 29.02 3.00 12.41
N GLU A 284 29.77 2.07 11.79
CA GLU A 284 30.58 2.32 10.59
C GLU A 284 29.72 2.26 9.31
N PRO A 285 29.59 3.37 8.53
CA PRO A 285 28.77 3.40 7.32
C PRO A 285 29.19 2.35 6.27
N ARG A 286 30.49 2.11 6.10
CA ARG A 286 30.99 1.13 5.14
C ARG A 286 30.62 -0.30 5.53
N PHE A 287 30.54 -0.59 6.84
CA PHE A 287 30.06 -1.88 7.31
C PHE A 287 28.57 -2.06 6.96
N ARG A 288 27.74 -1.03 7.16
CA ARG A 288 26.34 -1.05 6.75
C ARG A 288 26.17 -1.19 5.24
N GLN A 289 27.00 -0.51 4.47
CA GLN A 289 27.04 -0.67 2.99
C GLN A 289 27.41 -2.10 2.60
N ALA A 290 28.42 -2.69 3.24
CA ALA A 290 28.83 -4.07 2.98
C ALA A 290 27.69 -5.07 3.26
N ILE A 291 27.04 -5.00 4.41
CA ILE A 291 25.92 -5.91 4.71
C ILE A 291 24.71 -5.65 3.81
N SER A 292 24.48 -4.42 3.35
CA SER A 292 23.45 -4.13 2.35
C SER A 292 23.71 -4.79 0.99
N LEU A 293 24.97 -4.92 0.60
CA LEU A 293 25.39 -5.64 -0.63
C LEU A 293 25.21 -7.16 -0.54
N LEU A 294 25.09 -7.73 0.66
CA LEU A 294 24.84 -9.16 0.85
C LEU A 294 23.38 -9.54 0.66
N VAL A 295 22.46 -8.59 0.76
CA VAL A 295 21.02 -8.83 0.76
C VAL A 295 20.51 -9.24 -0.62
N ASP A 296 20.00 -10.45 -0.75
CA ASP A 296 19.21 -10.90 -1.90
C ASP A 296 17.75 -10.45 -1.76
N ARG A 297 17.50 -9.22 -2.16
CA ARG A 297 16.19 -8.57 -2.09
C ARG A 297 15.16 -9.26 -2.96
N GLN A 298 15.61 -9.80 -4.11
CA GLN A 298 14.76 -10.53 -5.03
C GLN A 298 14.27 -11.84 -4.41
N LYS A 299 15.17 -12.61 -3.77
CA LYS A 299 14.83 -13.86 -3.09
C LYS A 299 13.90 -13.60 -1.89
N ILE A 300 14.13 -12.52 -1.12
CA ILE A 300 13.25 -12.12 -0.01
C ILE A 300 11.84 -11.80 -0.54
N ALA A 301 11.71 -10.96 -1.56
CA ALA A 301 10.41 -10.59 -2.13
C ALA A 301 9.66 -11.80 -2.69
N ALA A 302 10.36 -12.69 -3.40
CA ALA A 302 9.75 -13.86 -4.03
C ALA A 302 9.37 -14.96 -3.05
N SER A 303 10.22 -15.24 -2.05
CA SER A 303 10.07 -16.40 -1.17
C SER A 303 9.43 -16.07 0.17
N ALA A 304 9.89 -15.02 0.86
CA ALA A 304 9.35 -14.65 2.16
C ALA A 304 7.97 -13.99 2.03
N TYR A 305 7.80 -13.13 1.01
CA TYR A 305 6.55 -12.42 0.73
C TYR A 305 5.73 -13.07 -0.39
N ILE A 306 6.03 -14.32 -0.75
CA ILE A 306 5.28 -15.15 -1.72
C ILE A 306 4.92 -14.44 -3.04
N GLY A 307 5.79 -13.52 -3.49
CA GLY A 307 5.60 -12.71 -4.69
C GLY A 307 4.73 -11.46 -4.52
N TYR A 308 4.19 -11.19 -3.32
CA TYR A 308 3.47 -9.96 -3.02
C TYR A 308 4.39 -8.87 -2.43
N ALA A 309 5.57 -8.77 -3.01
CA ALA A 309 6.51 -7.69 -2.77
C ALA A 309 7.41 -7.50 -3.99
N SER A 310 8.00 -6.32 -4.12
CA SER A 310 9.05 -6.01 -5.10
C SER A 310 10.37 -5.76 -4.38
N ALA A 311 11.48 -6.23 -4.96
CA ALA A 311 12.82 -5.98 -4.43
C ALA A 311 13.08 -4.47 -4.32
N ALA A 312 13.52 -4.00 -3.16
CA ALA A 312 13.83 -2.59 -2.98
C ALA A 312 15.08 -2.20 -3.79
N LYS A 313 15.00 -1.09 -4.50
CA LYS A 313 16.12 -0.43 -5.17
C LYS A 313 16.60 0.81 -4.41
N GLY A 314 15.92 1.13 -3.32
CA GLY A 314 16.12 2.25 -2.44
C GLY A 314 14.96 2.37 -1.46
N PRO A 315 14.83 3.50 -0.75
CA PRO A 315 13.79 3.69 0.25
C PRO A 315 12.37 3.87 -0.33
N PHE A 316 12.25 4.21 -1.62
CA PHE A 316 10.96 4.44 -2.28
C PHE A 316 10.48 3.24 -3.10
N PRO A 317 9.15 3.05 -3.27
CA PRO A 317 8.63 2.06 -4.21
C PRO A 317 9.23 2.26 -5.61
N SER A 318 9.64 1.17 -6.25
CA SER A 318 10.22 1.24 -7.61
C SER A 318 9.23 1.76 -8.67
N SER A 319 7.92 1.70 -8.36
CA SER A 319 6.85 2.26 -9.18
C SER A 319 6.70 3.78 -9.04
N TRP A 320 7.23 4.40 -7.99
CA TRP A 320 7.12 5.85 -7.85
C TRP A 320 7.92 6.57 -8.92
N GLY A 321 7.20 7.26 -9.83
CA GLY A 321 7.77 7.84 -11.05
C GLY A 321 8.89 8.84 -10.78
N GLU A 322 8.75 9.67 -9.74
CA GLU A 322 9.74 10.71 -9.35
C GLU A 322 11.11 10.12 -8.96
N ALA A 323 11.14 8.94 -8.34
CA ALA A 323 12.36 8.24 -7.97
C ALA A 323 12.85 7.24 -9.04
N SER A 324 12.10 7.08 -10.13
CA SER A 324 12.41 6.13 -11.19
C SER A 324 13.76 6.48 -11.84
N GLY A 325 14.65 5.48 -11.91
CA GLY A 325 16.00 5.67 -12.47
C GLY A 325 17.02 6.32 -11.53
N LEU A 326 16.61 6.86 -10.38
CA LEU A 326 17.52 7.43 -9.38
C LEU A 326 17.97 6.41 -8.33
N GLN A 327 17.14 5.39 -8.06
CA GLN A 327 17.42 4.34 -7.07
C GLN A 327 18.31 3.25 -7.69
N THR A 328 19.40 2.89 -7.02
CA THR A 328 20.50 2.08 -7.60
C THR A 328 20.89 0.86 -6.77
N MET A 329 20.17 0.53 -5.67
CA MET A 329 20.47 -0.67 -4.89
C MET A 329 20.27 -1.92 -5.74
N SER A 330 21.23 -2.85 -5.67
CA SER A 330 21.13 -4.13 -6.36
C SER A 330 20.00 -4.99 -5.81
N PRO A 331 19.18 -5.61 -6.66
CA PRO A 331 18.16 -6.57 -6.21
C PRO A 331 18.77 -7.93 -5.81
N THR A 332 19.99 -8.23 -6.25
CA THR A 332 20.72 -9.47 -6.00
C THR A 332 22.02 -9.19 -5.24
N PRO A 333 22.56 -10.16 -4.48
CA PRO A 333 23.77 -9.95 -3.68
C PRO A 333 25.01 -9.69 -4.53
N GLU A 334 25.84 -8.77 -4.07
CA GLU A 334 27.15 -8.44 -4.63
C GLU A 334 28.26 -8.88 -3.65
N ILE A 335 28.36 -10.19 -3.39
CA ILE A 335 29.18 -10.77 -2.31
C ILE A 335 30.64 -10.34 -2.42
N SER A 336 31.25 -10.40 -3.62
CA SER A 336 32.66 -10.02 -3.81
C SER A 336 32.92 -8.55 -3.47
N ARG A 337 31.97 -7.66 -3.80
CA ARG A 337 32.07 -6.24 -3.47
C ARG A 337 31.87 -5.99 -1.96
N ALA A 338 30.95 -6.72 -1.34
CA ALA A 338 30.77 -6.67 0.11
C ALA A 338 32.03 -7.10 0.87
N VAL A 339 32.64 -8.22 0.44
CA VAL A 339 33.87 -8.73 1.04
C VAL A 339 35.01 -7.73 0.87
N ALA A 340 35.21 -7.18 -0.34
CA ALA A 340 36.25 -6.17 -0.57
C ALA A 340 36.06 -4.94 0.33
N LEU A 341 34.82 -4.47 0.50
CA LEU A 341 34.52 -3.34 1.38
C LEU A 341 34.80 -3.66 2.85
N LEU A 342 34.51 -4.89 3.32
CA LEU A 342 34.84 -5.35 4.67
C LEU A 342 36.36 -5.43 4.87
N GLU A 343 37.12 -5.90 3.86
CA GLU A 343 38.58 -5.95 3.89
C GLU A 343 39.22 -4.55 3.98
N GLU A 344 38.67 -3.56 3.23
CA GLU A 344 39.12 -2.16 3.28
C GLU A 344 38.98 -1.52 4.66
N ILE A 345 37.97 -1.95 5.46
CA ILE A 345 37.78 -1.47 6.82
C ILE A 345 38.36 -2.41 7.89
N GLY A 346 39.26 -3.32 7.49
CA GLY A 346 40.10 -4.11 8.39
C GLY A 346 39.58 -5.51 8.74
N TYR A 347 38.45 -5.98 8.15
CA TYR A 347 37.94 -7.35 8.37
C TYR A 347 38.49 -8.30 7.30
N ASN A 348 39.79 -8.64 7.41
CA ASN A 348 40.54 -9.45 6.44
C ASN A 348 41.03 -10.80 7.00
N THR A 349 40.71 -11.11 8.23
CA THR A 349 41.06 -12.37 8.92
C THR A 349 39.82 -13.23 9.12
N ARG A 350 39.99 -14.56 8.95
CA ARG A 350 38.91 -15.54 9.14
C ARG A 350 39.37 -16.66 10.06
N ASP A 351 38.42 -17.27 10.77
CA ASP A 351 38.67 -18.51 11.50
C ASP A 351 38.64 -19.74 10.57
N GLU A 352 38.83 -20.93 11.16
CA GLU A 352 38.83 -22.22 10.44
C GLU A 352 37.48 -22.55 9.78
N GLU A 353 36.37 -21.98 10.27
CA GLU A 353 35.02 -22.16 9.74
C GLU A 353 34.66 -21.10 8.67
N GLY A 354 35.53 -20.12 8.44
CA GLY A 354 35.39 -19.09 7.43
C GLY A 354 34.69 -17.80 7.91
N TYR A 355 34.41 -17.69 9.21
CA TYR A 355 33.85 -16.47 9.77
C TYR A 355 34.90 -15.36 9.94
N LEU A 356 34.52 -14.13 9.65
CA LEU A 356 35.36 -12.94 9.83
C LEU A 356 35.69 -12.71 11.30
N LEU A 357 36.93 -12.31 11.56
CA LEU A 357 37.41 -11.93 12.88
C LEU A 357 37.61 -10.42 12.98
N ASN A 358 37.26 -9.86 14.13
CA ASN A 358 37.60 -8.49 14.48
C ASN A 358 39.07 -8.36 14.92
N ALA A 359 39.52 -7.14 15.20
CA ALA A 359 40.90 -6.87 15.64
C ALA A 359 41.29 -7.58 16.95
N ALA A 360 40.32 -8.00 17.77
CA ALA A 360 40.56 -8.79 18.98
C ALA A 360 40.58 -10.32 18.73
N GLY A 361 40.46 -10.77 17.48
CA GLY A 361 40.41 -12.18 17.12
C GLY A 361 39.09 -12.87 17.41
N GLN A 362 38.01 -12.11 17.65
CA GLN A 362 36.66 -12.64 17.90
C GLN A 362 35.86 -12.62 16.60
N ARG A 363 34.92 -13.55 16.43
CA ARG A 363 34.01 -13.56 15.30
C ARG A 363 33.19 -12.27 15.20
N VAL A 364 33.01 -11.81 13.98
CA VAL A 364 32.04 -10.73 13.68
C VAL A 364 30.66 -11.36 13.75
N GLN A 365 29.96 -11.07 14.84
CA GLN A 365 28.65 -11.62 15.17
C GLN A 365 27.64 -10.50 15.35
N LEU A 366 26.44 -10.68 14.78
CA LEU A 366 25.29 -9.80 14.92
C LEU A 366 24.05 -10.58 15.36
N SER A 367 23.17 -9.93 16.10
CA SER A 367 21.84 -10.42 16.45
C SER A 367 20.76 -9.74 15.58
N LEU A 368 19.79 -10.54 15.11
CA LEU A 368 18.65 -10.05 14.36
C LEU A 368 17.36 -10.32 15.14
N LEU A 369 16.70 -9.26 15.58
CA LEU A 369 15.41 -9.32 16.26
C LEU A 369 14.28 -9.38 15.24
N CYS A 370 13.36 -10.34 15.41
CA CYS A 370 12.23 -10.55 14.51
C CYS A 370 10.94 -10.84 15.30
N ASN A 371 9.83 -10.29 14.83
CA ASN A 371 8.50 -10.63 15.34
C ASN A 371 8.07 -12.01 14.86
N LEU A 372 7.82 -12.92 15.80
CA LEU A 372 7.38 -14.31 15.54
C LEU A 372 5.99 -14.38 14.89
N ASP A 373 5.13 -13.41 15.18
CA ASP A 373 3.72 -13.40 14.72
C ASP A 373 3.58 -13.09 13.22
N ASN A 374 4.67 -12.72 12.53
CA ASN A 374 4.69 -12.42 11.11
C ASN A 374 5.58 -13.42 10.35
N THR A 375 4.95 -14.36 9.64
CA THR A 375 5.63 -15.45 8.94
C THR A 375 6.56 -14.98 7.82
N ALA A 376 6.23 -13.86 7.14
CA ALA A 376 7.10 -13.29 6.11
C ALA A 376 8.40 -12.76 6.71
N ARG A 377 8.32 -12.07 7.86
CA ARG A 377 9.50 -11.54 8.53
C ARG A 377 10.41 -12.63 9.06
N THR A 378 9.84 -13.72 9.63
CA THR A 378 10.64 -14.85 10.08
C THR A 378 11.32 -15.59 8.93
N ALA A 379 10.63 -15.78 7.80
CA ALA A 379 11.23 -16.34 6.59
C ALA A 379 12.34 -15.43 6.01
N ALA A 380 12.13 -14.11 6.00
CA ALA A 380 13.16 -13.16 5.58
C ALA A 380 14.39 -13.19 6.50
N ALA A 381 14.20 -13.33 7.82
CA ALA A 381 15.30 -13.43 8.79
C ALA A 381 16.19 -14.67 8.54
N GLU A 382 15.60 -15.82 8.24
CA GLU A 382 16.37 -17.02 7.92
C GLU A 382 17.15 -16.87 6.61
N LEU A 383 16.55 -16.25 5.58
CA LEU A 383 17.26 -15.94 4.34
C LEU A 383 18.45 -14.99 4.58
N LEU A 384 18.28 -13.97 5.41
CA LEU A 384 19.36 -13.03 5.75
C LEU A 384 20.50 -13.73 6.51
N LYS A 385 20.19 -14.67 7.40
CA LYS A 385 21.19 -15.48 8.10
C LYS A 385 22.09 -16.24 7.11
N GLU A 386 21.50 -16.91 6.11
CA GLU A 386 22.26 -17.59 5.05
C GLU A 386 23.14 -16.62 4.25
N GLN A 387 22.59 -15.45 3.90
CA GLN A 387 23.26 -14.46 3.08
C GLN A 387 24.47 -13.82 3.80
N PHE A 388 24.34 -13.54 5.08
CA PHE A 388 25.44 -12.97 5.89
C PHE A 388 26.56 -13.99 6.11
N ALA A 389 26.21 -15.25 6.32
CA ALA A 389 27.18 -16.34 6.45
C ALA A 389 28.05 -16.50 5.18
N ALA A 390 27.51 -16.21 3.98
CA ALA A 390 28.26 -16.25 2.73
C ALA A 390 29.44 -15.26 2.68
N ALA A 391 29.38 -14.18 3.44
CA ALA A 391 30.47 -13.21 3.61
C ALA A 391 31.32 -13.48 4.86
N GLY A 392 30.96 -14.46 5.68
CA GLY A 392 31.62 -14.79 6.93
C GLY A 392 31.15 -13.97 8.13
N ILE A 393 29.96 -13.37 8.08
CA ILE A 393 29.33 -12.70 9.22
C ILE A 393 28.36 -13.69 9.88
N GLU A 394 28.53 -13.94 11.17
CA GLU A 394 27.63 -14.78 11.95
C GLU A 394 26.38 -13.97 12.33
N LEU A 395 25.17 -14.39 11.87
CA LEU A 395 23.92 -13.75 12.21
C LEU A 395 23.05 -14.68 13.05
N SER A 396 22.79 -14.32 14.30
CA SER A 396 21.89 -15.03 15.20
C SER A 396 20.48 -14.45 15.15
N VAL A 397 19.49 -15.25 14.69
CA VAL A 397 18.09 -14.82 14.62
C VAL A 397 17.39 -15.08 15.96
N ARG A 398 16.77 -14.04 16.50
CA ARG A 398 15.94 -14.08 17.70
C ARG A 398 14.49 -13.72 17.36
N THR A 399 13.59 -14.70 17.50
CA THR A 399 12.16 -14.50 17.27
C THR A 399 11.42 -14.37 18.60
N VAL A 400 10.62 -13.33 18.74
CA VAL A 400 9.84 -13.03 19.94
C VAL A 400 8.42 -12.60 19.56
N ASN A 401 7.45 -12.71 20.48
CA ASN A 401 6.09 -12.21 20.23
C ASN A 401 6.08 -10.66 20.14
N TRP A 402 4.97 -10.10 19.67
CA TRP A 402 4.85 -8.66 19.41
C TRP A 402 5.17 -7.78 20.61
N ASN A 403 4.68 -8.13 21.82
CA ASN A 403 4.92 -7.31 23.01
C ASN A 403 6.40 -7.31 23.42
N ALA A 404 7.05 -8.47 23.38
CA ALA A 404 8.48 -8.59 23.65
C ALA A 404 9.30 -7.86 22.57
N TYR A 405 8.88 -7.97 21.29
CA TYR A 405 9.52 -7.27 20.18
C TYR A 405 9.52 -5.74 20.40
N LEU A 406 8.37 -5.14 20.73
CA LEU A 406 8.29 -3.70 21.03
C LEU A 406 9.14 -3.30 22.25
N SER A 407 9.14 -4.13 23.31
CA SER A 407 9.93 -3.88 24.50
C SER A 407 11.43 -3.89 24.21
N GLU A 408 11.89 -4.86 23.40
CA GLU A 408 13.30 -4.97 23.03
C GLU A 408 13.76 -3.88 22.07
N LEU A 409 12.87 -3.46 21.13
CA LEU A 409 13.12 -2.28 20.29
C LEU A 409 13.32 -1.02 21.14
N SER A 410 12.44 -0.80 22.10
CA SER A 410 12.52 0.37 22.99
C SER A 410 13.78 0.37 23.87
N ALA A 411 14.23 -0.82 24.27
CA ALA A 411 15.42 -1.01 25.09
C ALA A 411 16.74 -1.05 24.30
N GLY A 412 16.69 -1.08 22.95
CA GLY A 412 17.89 -1.26 22.12
C GLY A 412 18.54 -2.65 22.27
N SER A 413 17.79 -3.67 22.68
CA SER A 413 18.29 -5.02 22.93
C SER A 413 18.41 -5.84 21.64
N PHE A 414 19.07 -5.31 20.63
CA PHE A 414 19.30 -5.91 19.32
C PHE A 414 20.48 -5.24 18.63
N ASP A 415 21.04 -5.88 17.60
CA ASP A 415 21.95 -5.23 16.66
C ASP A 415 21.19 -4.80 15.40
N LEU A 416 20.41 -5.74 14.84
CA LEU A 416 19.52 -5.52 13.71
C LEU A 416 18.09 -5.95 14.08
N TYR A 417 17.08 -5.38 13.39
CA TYR A 417 15.71 -5.86 13.46
C TYR A 417 15.02 -5.78 12.10
N ILE A 418 13.99 -6.58 11.84
CA ILE A 418 13.14 -6.43 10.66
C ILE A 418 11.96 -5.54 10.99
N GLY A 419 11.99 -4.34 10.44
CA GLY A 419 10.93 -3.34 10.55
C GLY A 419 10.11 -3.17 9.27
N GLU A 420 9.00 -2.46 9.38
CA GLU A 420 8.19 -2.03 8.27
C GLU A 420 7.63 -0.64 8.55
N VAL A 421 7.62 0.21 7.53
CA VAL A 421 6.99 1.53 7.56
C VAL A 421 6.09 1.68 6.35
N LYS A 422 4.88 2.20 6.56
CA LYS A 422 4.03 2.68 5.47
C LYS A 422 4.33 4.15 5.25
N LEU A 423 4.97 4.47 4.12
CA LEU A 423 5.16 5.86 3.71
C LEU A 423 3.81 6.50 3.40
N GLN A 424 3.72 7.82 3.54
CA GLN A 424 2.54 8.56 3.08
C GLN A 424 2.56 8.77 1.56
N GLY A 425 1.50 9.31 0.99
CA GLY A 425 1.42 9.57 -0.45
C GLY A 425 2.51 10.51 -0.98
N ASN A 426 3.02 11.40 -0.14
CA ASN A 426 4.14 12.31 -0.44
C ASN A 426 5.53 11.67 -0.29
N MET A 427 5.59 10.36 0.05
CA MET A 427 6.83 9.59 0.20
C MET A 427 7.81 10.18 1.24
N ASP A 428 7.31 10.78 2.31
CA ASP A 428 8.15 11.31 3.39
C ASP A 428 8.94 10.21 4.10
N LEU A 429 10.27 10.35 4.13
CA LEU A 429 11.21 9.44 4.79
C LEU A 429 11.55 9.84 6.23
N SER A 430 10.99 10.93 6.75
CA SER A 430 11.32 11.46 8.08
C SER A 430 11.18 10.39 9.17
N ALA A 431 10.18 9.50 9.04
CA ALA A 431 9.97 8.38 9.96
C ALA A 431 11.15 7.40 10.03
N LEU A 432 12.04 7.36 9.02
CA LEU A 432 13.21 6.48 8.98
C LEU A 432 14.48 7.11 9.57
N VAL A 433 14.47 8.41 9.82
CA VAL A 433 15.66 9.18 10.21
C VAL A 433 15.46 10.05 11.46
N THR A 434 14.27 10.03 12.06
CA THR A 434 14.01 10.72 13.32
C THR A 434 14.20 9.78 14.50
N ARG A 435 14.80 10.29 15.57
CA ARG A 435 15.03 9.52 16.80
C ARG A 435 13.70 9.08 17.45
N GLU A 436 12.69 9.91 17.36
CA GLU A 436 11.37 9.69 17.93
C GLU A 436 10.59 8.57 17.24
N SER A 437 10.91 8.25 16.00
CA SER A 437 10.24 7.18 15.24
C SER A 437 10.60 5.77 15.71
N GLY A 438 11.70 5.61 16.46
CA GLY A 438 12.23 4.31 16.89
C GLY A 438 12.86 3.47 15.76
N ALA A 439 12.82 3.94 14.49
CA ALA A 439 13.37 3.20 13.37
C ALA A 439 14.91 3.11 13.41
N CYS A 440 15.56 4.14 13.92
CA CYS A 440 17.02 4.29 13.97
C CYS A 440 17.49 4.43 15.42
N TYR A 441 17.54 3.34 16.18
CA TYR A 441 17.99 3.36 17.56
C TYR A 441 19.46 3.82 17.67
N GLY A 442 19.71 4.80 18.57
CA GLY A 442 21.05 5.35 18.75
C GLY A 442 21.54 6.25 17.60
N TYR A 443 20.72 6.51 16.58
CA TYR A 443 21.05 7.45 15.51
C TYR A 443 21.19 8.86 16.08
N ILE A 444 22.39 9.38 16.00
CA ILE A 444 22.69 10.73 16.49
C ILE A 444 22.91 11.62 15.28
N LYS A 445 22.01 12.63 15.11
CA LYS A 445 22.30 13.74 14.22
C LYS A 445 23.61 14.41 14.69
N THR A 446 24.65 14.35 13.89
CA THR A 446 25.90 15.08 14.18
C THR A 446 25.60 16.57 13.95
N PRO A 447 25.60 17.42 15.00
CA PRO A 447 25.37 18.85 14.83
C PRO A 447 26.55 19.46 14.04
N GLY A 448 26.29 20.03 12.89
CA GLY A 448 27.11 21.09 12.33
C GLY A 448 28.30 20.70 11.46
N GLN A 449 28.16 19.75 10.54
CA GLN A 449 29.10 19.66 9.42
C GLN A 449 28.33 19.69 8.09
N THR A 450 27.85 20.89 7.76
CA THR A 450 27.38 21.18 6.40
C THR A 450 28.60 21.64 5.61
N GLN A 451 29.24 20.74 4.85
CA GLN A 451 30.11 21.16 3.76
C GLN A 451 29.42 20.78 2.45
N VAL A 452 28.89 21.78 1.79
CA VAL A 452 28.49 21.72 0.40
C VAL A 452 29.78 21.62 -0.42
N SER A 453 30.06 20.47 -1.02
CA SER A 453 31.07 20.40 -2.05
C SER A 453 30.48 21.00 -3.32
N ALA A 454 30.77 22.28 -3.55
CA ALA A 454 30.61 22.86 -4.85
C ALA A 454 31.58 22.16 -5.82
N ALA A 455 31.02 21.37 -6.74
CA ALA A 455 31.74 20.95 -7.93
C ALA A 455 32.03 22.19 -8.78
N SER A 456 33.18 22.79 -8.63
CA SER A 456 33.71 23.78 -9.57
C SER A 456 34.86 23.18 -10.34
N SER A 457 34.66 23.04 -11.64
CA SER A 457 35.65 22.85 -12.67
C SER A 457 36.80 23.87 -12.55
N ALA A 458 38.04 23.41 -12.43
CA ALA A 458 39.18 24.07 -13.08
C ALA A 458 40.42 23.18 -13.01
N SER A 459 41.04 23.09 -14.14
CA SER A 459 42.31 22.46 -14.49
C SER A 459 43.50 22.94 -13.64
N GLY A 460 44.44 22.05 -13.35
CA GLY A 460 45.85 22.42 -13.14
C GLY A 460 46.55 21.64 -12.04
N SER A 461 47.44 20.71 -12.50
CA SER A 461 48.69 20.24 -11.87
C SER A 461 48.71 19.79 -10.39
N LEU A 462 49.07 18.52 -10.23
CA LEU A 462 49.49 17.85 -8.99
C LEU A 462 50.66 18.58 -8.28
N PRO A 463 50.69 18.56 -6.94
CA PRO A 463 51.69 17.73 -6.29
C PRO A 463 51.07 16.76 -5.25
N ALA A 464 51.80 15.66 -5.07
CA ALA A 464 51.54 14.64 -4.08
C ALA A 464 51.86 15.17 -2.67
N GLU A 465 50.87 15.11 -1.80
CA GLU A 465 51.01 14.96 -0.34
C GLU A 465 49.69 14.34 0.16
N GLU A 466 49.85 13.34 1.01
CA GLU A 466 48.75 12.59 1.64
C GLU A 466 47.90 13.57 2.45
N ASP A 467 46.78 14.01 1.89
CA ASP A 467 45.80 14.82 2.56
C ASP A 467 44.65 13.86 2.95
N GLU A 468 44.63 13.43 4.20
CA GLU A 468 43.43 12.82 4.83
C GLU A 468 42.34 13.88 4.82
N THR A 469 41.63 14.01 3.70
CA THR A 469 40.39 14.79 3.68
C THR A 469 39.40 14.07 4.58
N PRO A 470 38.93 14.71 5.68
CA PRO A 470 37.91 14.09 6.54
C PRO A 470 36.65 13.85 5.69
N TYR A 471 36.23 12.58 5.60
CA TYR A 471 34.98 12.21 4.96
C TYR A 471 33.85 12.95 5.71
N VAL A 472 33.29 13.95 5.06
CA VAL A 472 32.11 14.66 5.58
C VAL A 472 30.90 13.78 5.31
N THR A 473 30.40 13.12 6.34
CA THR A 473 29.15 12.39 6.27
C THR A 473 28.00 13.40 6.22
N ILE A 474 27.34 13.52 5.08
CA ILE A 474 26.14 14.34 4.96
C ILE A 474 25.02 13.56 5.65
N SER A 475 24.45 14.13 6.70
CA SER A 475 23.35 13.49 7.43
C SER A 475 22.13 13.33 6.53
N ALA A 476 21.65 12.09 6.37
CA ALA A 476 20.42 11.82 5.62
C ALA A 476 19.23 12.62 6.18
N TYR A 477 19.17 12.82 7.49
CA TYR A 477 18.15 13.66 8.13
C TYR A 477 18.14 15.10 7.61
N ASP A 478 19.33 15.75 7.52
CA ASP A 478 19.42 17.14 7.08
C ASP A 478 19.03 17.29 5.62
N VAL A 479 19.43 16.34 4.77
CA VAL A 479 19.09 16.37 3.33
C VAL A 479 17.61 16.08 3.11
N ILE A 480 17.02 15.12 3.81
CA ILE A 480 15.57 14.85 3.75
C ILE A 480 14.79 16.10 4.21
N SER A 481 15.17 16.70 5.33
CA SER A 481 14.58 17.97 5.79
C SER A 481 14.77 19.10 4.78
N GLY A 482 15.92 19.15 4.10
CA GLY A 482 16.24 20.11 3.04
C GLY A 482 15.34 19.99 1.82
N LEU A 483 14.90 18.78 1.45
CA LEU A 483 13.95 18.57 0.35
C LEU A 483 12.66 19.36 0.59
N TYR A 484 12.10 19.29 1.80
CA TYR A 484 10.88 20.00 2.19
C TYR A 484 11.07 21.51 2.36
N LYS A 485 12.32 21.99 2.42
CA LYS A 485 12.64 23.42 2.43
C LYS A 485 12.98 23.95 1.04
N GLY A 486 13.08 23.06 0.03
CA GLY A 486 13.56 23.42 -1.31
C GLY A 486 15.07 23.65 -1.39
N GLU A 487 15.82 23.14 -0.43
CA GLU A 487 17.29 23.26 -0.29
C GLU A 487 18.03 22.03 -0.86
N ALA A 488 17.31 20.91 -1.06
CA ALA A 488 17.84 19.67 -1.61
C ALA A 488 16.91 19.11 -2.70
N THR A 489 17.49 18.28 -3.58
CA THR A 489 16.75 17.52 -4.59
C THR A 489 16.50 16.09 -4.12
N LEU A 490 15.60 15.36 -4.81
CA LEU A 490 15.38 13.93 -4.55
C LEU A 490 16.67 13.10 -4.80
N ALA A 491 17.48 13.51 -5.77
CA ALA A 491 18.79 12.87 -6.04
C ALA A 491 19.76 13.04 -4.85
N ASP A 492 19.76 14.21 -4.22
CA ASP A 492 20.59 14.47 -3.03
C ASP A 492 20.11 13.61 -1.85
N VAL A 493 18.79 13.48 -1.66
CA VAL A 493 18.19 12.60 -0.63
C VAL A 493 18.63 11.16 -0.83
N LEU A 494 18.54 10.64 -2.05
CA LEU A 494 18.95 9.26 -2.36
C LEU A 494 20.45 9.04 -2.20
N ALA A 495 21.29 10.01 -2.59
CA ALA A 495 22.73 9.95 -2.41
C ALA A 495 23.10 9.91 -0.91
N ALA A 496 22.52 10.78 -0.10
CA ALA A 496 22.74 10.81 1.35
C ALA A 496 22.22 9.52 2.02
N PHE A 497 21.03 9.06 1.65
CA PHE A 497 20.47 7.82 2.17
C PHE A 497 21.35 6.60 1.85
N ASN A 498 21.84 6.48 0.62
CA ASN A 498 22.72 5.38 0.21
C ASN A 498 24.09 5.44 0.86
N SER A 499 24.62 6.64 1.11
CA SER A 499 25.90 6.84 1.80
C SER A 499 25.81 6.46 3.27
N GLU A 500 24.76 6.86 3.93
CA GLU A 500 24.60 6.68 5.39
C GLU A 500 23.88 5.39 5.75
N LEU A 501 22.94 4.95 4.94
CA LEU A 501 22.05 3.80 5.20
C LEU A 501 21.48 3.81 6.62
N PRO A 502 20.58 4.76 6.93
CA PRO A 502 19.94 4.80 8.24
C PRO A 502 19.12 3.54 8.53
N VAL A 503 18.59 2.92 7.49
CA VAL A 503 18.03 1.57 7.45
C VAL A 503 18.47 0.89 6.15
N ILE A 504 18.41 -0.45 6.08
CA ILE A 504 18.71 -1.18 4.85
C ILE A 504 17.39 -1.65 4.22
N PRO A 505 16.93 -1.05 3.10
CA PRO A 505 15.74 -1.48 2.38
C PRO A 505 15.82 -2.93 1.92
N LEU A 506 14.75 -3.71 2.15
CA LEU A 506 14.63 -5.10 1.73
C LEU A 506 13.67 -5.25 0.55
N CYS A 507 12.41 -4.88 0.74
CA CYS A 507 11.38 -4.95 -0.29
C CYS A 507 10.25 -3.95 -0.01
N HIS A 508 9.47 -3.63 -1.05
CA HIS A 508 8.20 -2.93 -0.93
C HIS A 508 7.06 -3.92 -1.10
N ARG A 509 6.12 -3.91 -0.14
CA ARG A 509 5.00 -4.84 -0.16
C ARG A 509 3.96 -4.46 -1.22
N SER A 510 3.20 -5.46 -1.61
CA SER A 510 1.98 -5.31 -2.40
C SER A 510 0.81 -5.94 -1.64
N GLY A 511 -0.37 -5.38 -1.81
CA GLY A 511 -1.62 -6.02 -1.44
C GLY A 511 -2.13 -6.93 -2.56
N GLN A 512 -3.19 -7.67 -2.28
CA GLN A 512 -3.90 -8.55 -3.20
C GLN A 512 -5.33 -8.03 -3.39
N LEU A 513 -5.74 -7.77 -4.62
CA LEU A 513 -7.14 -7.70 -4.98
C LEU A 513 -7.52 -9.01 -5.66
N ALA A 514 -8.47 -9.73 -5.08
CA ALA A 514 -9.03 -10.94 -5.65
C ALA A 514 -10.46 -10.67 -6.14
N TYR A 515 -10.82 -11.22 -7.31
CA TYR A 515 -12.17 -11.09 -7.83
C TYR A 515 -12.62 -12.31 -8.63
N SER A 516 -13.92 -12.54 -8.63
CA SER A 516 -14.57 -13.69 -9.27
C SER A 516 -14.16 -13.84 -10.73
N SER A 517 -13.93 -15.08 -11.17
CA SER A 517 -13.67 -15.41 -12.57
C SER A 517 -14.79 -15.01 -13.53
N ARG A 518 -16.02 -14.82 -13.02
CA ARG A 518 -17.16 -14.33 -13.82
C ARG A 518 -16.99 -12.90 -14.33
N ILE A 519 -16.16 -12.11 -13.68
CA ILE A 519 -15.84 -10.74 -14.11
C ILE A 519 -14.79 -10.84 -15.21
N SER A 520 -15.17 -10.53 -16.46
CA SER A 520 -14.28 -10.60 -17.63
C SER A 520 -13.39 -9.37 -17.76
N SER A 521 -13.88 -8.19 -17.38
CA SER A 521 -13.13 -6.94 -17.43
C SER A 521 -11.92 -6.93 -16.49
N SER A 522 -10.91 -6.14 -16.84
CA SER A 522 -9.74 -5.95 -16.00
C SER A 522 -9.94 -4.75 -15.08
N LEU A 523 -9.90 -4.98 -13.76
CA LEU A 523 -9.76 -3.93 -12.78
C LEU A 523 -8.31 -3.41 -12.77
N THR A 524 -8.12 -2.16 -12.41
CA THR A 524 -6.80 -1.50 -12.30
C THR A 524 -6.63 -0.88 -10.91
N PRO A 525 -6.66 -1.71 -9.85
CA PRO A 525 -6.69 -1.22 -8.48
C PRO A 525 -5.42 -0.47 -8.10
N THR A 526 -5.60 0.60 -7.33
CA THR A 526 -4.52 1.31 -6.66
C THR A 526 -4.82 1.41 -5.16
N VAL A 527 -3.85 1.78 -4.34
CA VAL A 527 -4.06 1.97 -2.90
C VAL A 527 -5.08 3.07 -2.60
N SER A 528 -5.25 4.01 -3.51
CA SER A 528 -6.15 5.17 -3.41
C SER A 528 -7.51 4.91 -4.06
N ASP A 529 -7.62 3.90 -4.95
CA ASP A 529 -8.85 3.49 -5.61
C ASP A 529 -8.81 1.99 -5.95
N LEU A 530 -9.25 1.15 -5.01
CA LEU A 530 -9.27 -0.30 -5.15
C LEU A 530 -10.24 -0.79 -6.25
N PHE A 531 -11.26 0.01 -6.56
CA PHE A 531 -12.31 -0.31 -7.51
C PHE A 531 -12.12 0.39 -8.87
N SER A 532 -10.93 0.90 -9.16
CA SER A 532 -10.63 1.49 -10.47
C SER A 532 -10.89 0.48 -11.59
N GLY A 533 -11.70 0.88 -12.58
CA GLY A 533 -12.19 0.03 -13.66
C GLY A 533 -13.58 -0.57 -13.43
N ILE A 534 -14.19 -0.40 -12.25
CA ILE A 534 -15.55 -0.88 -11.96
C ILE A 534 -16.61 -0.16 -12.83
N GLU A 535 -16.28 1.02 -13.32
CA GLU A 535 -17.16 1.83 -14.18
C GLU A 535 -17.56 1.10 -15.48
N THR A 536 -16.70 0.22 -15.95
CA THR A 536 -16.85 -0.53 -17.21
C THR A 536 -16.83 -2.03 -17.00
N ILE A 537 -17.28 -2.48 -15.82
CA ILE A 537 -17.28 -3.91 -15.49
C ILE A 537 -18.13 -4.70 -16.48
N ALA A 538 -17.64 -5.86 -16.89
CA ALA A 538 -18.30 -6.80 -17.76
C ALA A 538 -18.18 -8.22 -17.19
N PHE A 539 -19.06 -9.12 -17.64
CA PHE A 539 -19.12 -10.50 -17.18
C PHE A 539 -18.88 -11.46 -18.35
N ASP A 540 -18.28 -12.60 -18.08
CA ASP A 540 -18.19 -13.70 -19.02
C ASP A 540 -19.59 -14.32 -19.21
N GLU A 541 -19.96 -14.64 -20.49
CA GLU A 541 -21.23 -15.26 -20.87
C GLU A 541 -21.36 -16.71 -20.38
#